data_5762b3d3f8f5d92adafb5e4b35f64a30
#
_entry.id   5762b3d3f8f5d92adafb5e4b35f64a30
#
_cell.length_a   1.000
_cell.length_b   1.000
_cell.length_c   1.000
_cell.angle_alpha   90.00
_cell.angle_beta   90.00
_cell.angle_gamma   90.00
#
_symmetry.space_group_name_H-M   'P 1'
#
loop_
_entity.id
_entity.type
_entity.pdbx_description
1 polymer ?
#
loop_
_entity_poly.entity_id
_entity_poly.type
_entity_poly.pdbx_seq_one_letter_code
_entity_poly.pdbx_strand_id
1 'polypeptide(L)'
;MTIEEKKKTPYLDRYTDNLTEKVSKKAEDYQVYGRDKEVGAVQTSLLRRTKNNPILVGEAGVGKTAIVEGFALAILLNQVSPKLKNLTVRSLELSSLMSDEDGGFIVKFKKIIEEMVKTKGENLLFIDEIHTIVGAGGSDKGALDAGNIIKPVLSRGEIQLIGATTLDEFHEYIEMDRALERRMQPIMVSEPTTTQAIEILEQAKTIYENFHQVSISSDAVKQAV
;
A
#
# COMPACT_ATOMS: atom_id res chain seq x y z
N MET A 1 -29.04 20.79 -8.56
CA MET A 1 -27.71 20.28 -8.17
C MET A 1 -27.94 19.34 -6.99
N THR A 2 -27.95 18.05 -7.27
CA THR A 2 -28.15 16.99 -6.26
C THR A 2 -26.88 16.92 -5.44
N ILE A 3 -26.99 17.13 -4.13
CA ILE A 3 -25.92 16.86 -3.17
C ILE A 3 -25.74 15.34 -3.20
N GLU A 4 -24.65 14.84 -3.83
CA GLU A 4 -24.26 13.44 -3.70
C GLU A 4 -24.08 13.16 -2.20
N GLU A 5 -24.96 12.33 -1.63
CA GLU A 5 -24.77 11.81 -0.28
C GLU A 5 -23.44 11.06 -0.25
N LYS A 6 -22.46 11.65 0.43
CA LYS A 6 -21.15 11.03 0.63
C LYS A 6 -21.40 9.68 1.29
N LYS A 7 -21.09 8.59 0.58
CA LYS A 7 -21.27 7.23 1.09
C LYS A 7 -20.56 7.10 2.43
N LYS A 8 -21.26 6.71 3.47
CA LYS A 8 -20.66 6.54 4.79
C LYS A 8 -19.75 5.31 4.79
N THR A 9 -18.50 5.50 5.23
CA THR A 9 -17.47 4.46 5.34
C THR A 9 -16.92 4.35 6.76
N PRO A 10 -17.79 4.06 7.78
CA PRO A 10 -17.40 4.12 9.18
C PRO A 10 -16.31 3.13 9.55
N TYR A 11 -16.27 1.94 8.93
CA TYR A 11 -15.23 0.94 9.20
C TYR A 11 -13.90 1.30 8.51
N LEU A 12 -13.95 1.78 7.25
CA LEU A 12 -12.75 2.30 6.59
C LEU A 12 -12.16 3.49 7.37
N ASP A 13 -13.01 4.41 7.82
CA ASP A 13 -12.55 5.61 8.54
C ASP A 13 -11.98 5.28 9.93
N ARG A 14 -12.46 4.21 10.57
CA ARG A 14 -12.02 3.81 11.92
C ARG A 14 -10.80 2.90 11.91
N TYR A 15 -10.70 1.99 10.95
CA TYR A 15 -9.72 0.90 10.95
C TYR A 15 -8.66 0.99 9.84
N THR A 16 -8.68 2.05 9.04
CA THR A 16 -7.64 2.32 8.05
C THR A 16 -7.11 3.74 8.17
N ASP A 17 -5.83 3.89 7.92
CA ASP A 17 -5.18 5.18 7.81
C ASP A 17 -5.38 5.77 6.41
N ASN A 18 -5.91 6.99 6.32
CA ASN A 18 -6.01 7.70 5.06
C ASN A 18 -4.64 8.30 4.66
N LEU A 19 -3.86 7.54 3.89
CA LEU A 19 -2.52 7.97 3.45
C LEU A 19 -2.58 9.23 2.59
N THR A 20 -3.56 9.36 1.71
CA THR A 20 -3.71 10.56 0.86
C THR A 20 -3.93 11.80 1.71
N GLU A 21 -4.68 11.71 2.79
CA GLU A 21 -4.88 12.81 3.74
C GLU A 21 -3.62 13.08 4.58
N LYS A 22 -2.95 12.03 5.07
CA LYS A 22 -1.68 12.17 5.81
C LYS A 22 -0.64 12.90 4.98
N VAL A 23 -0.45 12.48 3.73
CA VAL A 23 0.46 13.11 2.78
C VAL A 23 0.07 14.56 2.49
N SER A 24 -1.23 14.88 2.39
CA SER A 24 -1.67 16.25 2.14
C SER A 24 -1.32 17.22 3.25
N LYS A 25 -1.21 16.75 4.50
CA LYS A 25 -0.87 17.57 5.68
C LYS A 25 0.64 17.88 5.78
N LYS A 26 1.49 17.00 5.25
CA LYS A 26 2.94 17.07 5.37
C LYS A 26 3.65 16.49 4.13
N ALA A 27 3.35 17.04 2.95
CA ALA A 27 3.86 16.52 1.70
C ALA A 27 5.40 16.42 1.65
N GLU A 28 6.10 17.27 2.39
CA GLU A 28 7.56 17.30 2.47
C GLU A 28 8.14 16.04 3.15
N ASP A 29 7.43 15.46 4.12
CA ASP A 29 7.85 14.28 4.86
C ASP A 29 7.69 12.99 4.02
N TYR A 30 6.91 13.03 2.94
CA TYR A 30 6.55 11.88 2.10
C TYR A 30 7.20 11.90 0.71
N GLN A 31 8.23 12.71 0.52
CA GLN A 31 9.01 12.65 -0.71
C GLN A 31 9.77 11.34 -0.76
N VAL A 32 9.53 10.56 -1.80
CA VAL A 32 10.17 9.26 -2.01
C VAL A 32 11.21 9.41 -3.11
N TYR A 33 12.44 9.15 -2.75
CA TYR A 33 13.60 9.29 -3.62
C TYR A 33 14.01 7.94 -4.23
N GLY A 34 14.39 7.94 -5.51
CA GLY A 34 14.92 6.76 -6.19
C GLY A 34 13.93 5.63 -6.44
N ARG A 35 12.60 5.89 -6.30
CA ARG A 35 11.53 4.88 -6.47
C ARG A 35 10.51 5.26 -7.56
N ASP A 36 10.85 6.18 -8.45
CA ASP A 36 9.93 6.64 -9.51
C ASP A 36 9.48 5.50 -10.43
N LYS A 37 10.36 4.52 -10.68
CA LYS A 37 10.04 3.35 -11.51
C LYS A 37 8.99 2.47 -10.86
N GLU A 38 9.13 2.20 -9.58
CA GLU A 38 8.18 1.37 -8.82
C GLU A 38 6.84 2.09 -8.65
N VAL A 39 6.83 3.39 -8.35
CA VAL A 39 5.62 4.22 -8.31
C VAL A 39 4.92 4.23 -9.68
N GLY A 40 5.66 4.39 -10.77
CA GLY A 40 5.14 4.30 -12.14
C GLY A 40 4.58 2.91 -12.48
N ALA A 41 5.23 1.83 -11.99
CA ALA A 41 4.75 0.46 -12.16
C ALA A 41 3.45 0.21 -11.40
N VAL A 42 3.29 0.76 -10.18
CA VAL A 42 2.03 0.74 -9.42
C VAL A 42 0.92 1.40 -10.23
N GLN A 43 1.14 2.63 -10.74
CA GLN A 43 0.16 3.34 -11.57
C GLN A 43 -0.24 2.53 -12.79
N THR A 44 0.74 1.98 -13.51
CA THR A 44 0.52 1.18 -14.70
C THR A 44 -0.29 -0.08 -14.40
N SER A 45 0.04 -0.77 -13.31
CA SER A 45 -0.69 -1.96 -12.87
C SER A 45 -2.16 -1.65 -12.58
N LEU A 46 -2.45 -0.61 -11.80
CA LEU A 46 -3.81 -0.21 -11.44
C LEU A 46 -4.69 0.13 -12.67
N LEU A 47 -4.09 0.54 -13.77
CA LEU A 47 -4.79 0.87 -15.02
C LEU A 47 -5.03 -0.33 -15.94
N ARG A 48 -4.46 -1.50 -15.64
CA ARG A 48 -4.62 -2.71 -16.47
C ARG A 48 -6.04 -3.26 -16.38
N ARG A 49 -6.44 -4.00 -17.41
CA ARG A 49 -7.72 -4.71 -17.43
C ARG A 49 -7.69 -5.96 -16.56
N THR A 50 -6.54 -6.63 -16.49
CA THR A 50 -6.28 -7.83 -15.70
C THR A 50 -4.99 -7.63 -14.93
N LYS A 51 -4.76 -8.38 -13.86
CA LYS A 51 -3.60 -8.19 -12.95
C LYS A 51 -3.50 -6.71 -12.52
N ASN A 52 -4.63 -6.14 -12.11
CA ASN A 52 -4.77 -4.74 -11.76
C ASN A 52 -4.67 -4.46 -10.26
N ASN A 53 -4.11 -5.40 -9.52
CA ASN A 53 -3.75 -5.25 -8.12
C ASN A 53 -2.23 -5.40 -8.02
N PRO A 54 -1.46 -4.30 -7.90
CA PRO A 54 -0.02 -4.41 -7.71
C PRO A 54 0.31 -5.07 -6.37
N ILE A 55 1.34 -5.89 -6.36
CA ILE A 55 1.93 -6.42 -5.14
C ILE A 55 3.43 -6.12 -5.14
N LEU A 56 3.87 -5.36 -4.14
CA LEU A 56 5.26 -4.99 -3.93
C LEU A 56 5.98 -6.17 -3.28
N VAL A 57 6.98 -6.72 -3.97
CA VAL A 57 7.71 -7.91 -3.53
C VAL A 57 9.16 -7.54 -3.28
N GLY A 58 9.63 -7.75 -2.06
CA GLY A 58 11.01 -7.44 -1.69
C GLY A 58 11.25 -7.64 -0.20
N GLU A 59 12.52 -7.64 0.20
CA GLU A 59 12.93 -7.85 1.59
C GLU A 59 12.33 -6.83 2.57
N ALA A 60 12.34 -7.16 3.84
CA ALA A 60 11.92 -6.24 4.88
C ALA A 60 12.82 -4.98 4.88
N GLY A 61 12.22 -3.81 5.03
CA GLY A 61 12.98 -2.55 5.11
C GLY A 61 13.40 -1.94 3.76
N VAL A 62 13.16 -2.57 2.61
CA VAL A 62 13.56 -2.01 1.29
C VAL A 62 12.74 -0.81 0.84
N GLY A 63 11.71 -0.40 1.60
CA GLY A 63 10.92 0.79 1.30
C GLY A 63 9.62 0.52 0.53
N LYS A 64 9.00 -0.65 0.68
CA LYS A 64 7.70 -0.97 0.04
C LYS A 64 6.61 0.03 0.44
N THR A 65 6.49 0.36 1.71
CA THR A 65 5.52 1.34 2.24
C THR A 65 5.78 2.73 1.67
N ALA A 66 7.05 3.16 1.57
CA ALA A 66 7.43 4.44 0.99
C ALA A 66 6.98 4.57 -0.49
N ILE A 67 6.99 3.48 -1.28
CA ILE A 67 6.47 3.49 -2.65
C ILE A 67 4.97 3.80 -2.67
N VAL A 68 4.18 3.28 -1.72
CA VAL A 68 2.74 3.55 -1.62
C VAL A 68 2.48 4.99 -1.19
N GLU A 69 3.28 5.51 -0.27
CA GLU A 69 3.26 6.92 0.15
C GLU A 69 3.62 7.85 -1.02
N GLY A 70 4.66 7.50 -1.79
CA GLY A 70 5.02 8.21 -3.03
C GLY A 70 3.92 8.18 -4.09
N PHE A 71 3.18 7.07 -4.19
CA PHE A 71 2.01 7.00 -5.05
C PHE A 71 0.86 7.91 -4.55
N ALA A 72 0.62 7.98 -3.24
CA ALA A 72 -0.35 8.90 -2.65
C ALA A 72 0.05 10.37 -2.88
N LEU A 73 1.35 10.68 -2.77
CA LEU A 73 1.89 12.01 -3.12
C LEU A 73 1.70 12.32 -4.61
N ALA A 74 1.94 11.37 -5.50
CA ALA A 74 1.73 11.55 -6.95
C ALA A 74 0.25 11.84 -7.28
N ILE A 75 -0.71 11.24 -6.56
CA ILE A 75 -2.14 11.57 -6.68
C ILE A 75 -2.37 13.04 -6.28
N LEU A 76 -1.85 13.47 -5.13
CA LEU A 76 -1.99 14.83 -4.63
C LEU A 76 -1.42 15.87 -5.61
N LEU A 77 -0.26 15.59 -6.18
CA LEU A 77 0.43 16.45 -7.14
C LEU A 77 -0.15 16.37 -8.56
N ASN A 78 -1.22 15.61 -8.78
CA ASN A 78 -1.82 15.34 -10.09
C ASN A 78 -0.85 14.72 -11.13
N GLN A 79 0.16 13.98 -10.66
CA GLN A 79 1.16 13.27 -11.46
C GLN A 79 0.72 11.83 -11.80
N VAL A 80 -0.58 11.60 -11.88
CA VAL A 80 -1.18 10.31 -12.19
C VAL A 80 -2.18 10.43 -13.35
N SER A 81 -2.52 9.28 -13.96
CA SER A 81 -3.58 9.23 -14.98
C SER A 81 -4.90 9.78 -14.43
N PRO A 82 -5.73 10.43 -15.28
CA PRO A 82 -7.05 10.96 -14.87
C PRO A 82 -7.94 9.96 -14.13
N LYS A 83 -7.82 8.67 -14.44
CA LYS A 83 -8.58 7.60 -13.77
C LYS A 83 -8.17 7.36 -12.30
N LEU A 84 -6.97 7.79 -11.91
CA LEU A 84 -6.42 7.59 -10.57
C LEU A 84 -6.48 8.85 -9.69
N LYS A 85 -6.80 10.02 -10.27
CA LYS A 85 -6.72 11.32 -9.58
C LYS A 85 -7.61 11.45 -8.34
N ASN A 86 -8.72 10.75 -8.33
CA ASN A 86 -9.72 10.86 -7.25
C ASN A 86 -9.65 9.69 -6.27
N LEU A 87 -8.62 8.85 -6.36
CA LEU A 87 -8.43 7.74 -5.44
C LEU A 87 -7.94 8.23 -4.08
N THR A 88 -8.57 7.72 -3.04
CA THR A 88 -8.07 7.80 -1.66
C THR A 88 -7.32 6.51 -1.34
N VAL A 89 -6.03 6.61 -1.07
CA VAL A 89 -5.21 5.47 -0.64
C VAL A 89 -5.40 5.27 0.86
N ARG A 90 -5.82 4.08 1.26
CA ARG A 90 -6.07 3.71 2.67
C ARG A 90 -5.18 2.55 3.08
N SER A 91 -4.38 2.73 4.11
CA SER A 91 -3.52 1.69 4.68
C SER A 91 -4.28 0.92 5.75
N LEU A 92 -4.38 -0.39 5.60
CA LEU A 92 -4.95 -1.28 6.60
C LEU A 92 -3.83 -1.87 7.46
N GLU A 93 -3.84 -1.53 8.74
CA GLU A 93 -3.01 -2.19 9.74
C GLU A 93 -3.78 -3.36 10.36
N LEU A 94 -3.31 -4.60 10.15
CA LEU A 94 -4.01 -5.79 10.62
C LEU A 94 -4.10 -5.85 12.16
N SER A 95 -3.12 -5.30 12.85
CA SER A 95 -3.10 -5.16 14.31
C SER A 95 -4.31 -4.37 14.85
N SER A 96 -4.77 -3.36 14.11
CA SER A 96 -5.93 -2.54 14.48
C SER A 96 -7.23 -3.34 14.52
N LEU A 97 -7.28 -4.47 13.81
CA LEU A 97 -8.46 -5.34 13.76
C LEU A 97 -8.49 -6.38 14.88
N MET A 98 -7.38 -6.59 15.61
CA MET A 98 -7.27 -7.67 16.60
C MET A 98 -8.02 -7.41 17.91
N SER A 99 -8.52 -6.19 18.15
CA SER A 99 -9.33 -5.92 19.33
C SER A 99 -10.68 -6.65 19.29
N ASP A 100 -11.22 -7.03 20.43
CA ASP A 100 -12.52 -7.71 20.53
C ASP A 100 -13.73 -6.78 20.31
N GLU A 101 -13.50 -5.49 20.20
CA GLU A 101 -14.53 -4.52 19.90
C GLU A 101 -15.14 -4.78 18.50
N ASP A 102 -16.41 -4.43 18.32
CA ASP A 102 -17.12 -4.53 17.03
C ASP A 102 -17.18 -5.94 16.41
N GLY A 103 -17.07 -7.01 17.22
CA GLY A 103 -17.29 -8.38 16.77
C GLY A 103 -16.05 -9.13 16.26
N GLY A 104 -14.85 -8.64 16.60
CA GLY A 104 -13.59 -9.30 16.28
C GLY A 104 -13.11 -9.13 14.83
N PHE A 105 -11.91 -9.66 14.55
CA PHE A 105 -11.18 -9.48 13.30
C PHE A 105 -12.02 -9.71 12.03
N ILE A 106 -12.67 -10.86 11.92
CA ILE A 106 -13.40 -11.27 10.71
C ILE A 106 -14.58 -10.36 10.40
N VAL A 107 -15.34 -9.95 11.42
CA VAL A 107 -16.50 -9.06 11.24
C VAL A 107 -16.04 -7.69 10.74
N LYS A 108 -15.00 -7.14 11.34
CA LYS A 108 -14.42 -5.85 10.94
C LYS A 108 -13.86 -5.91 9.52
N PHE A 109 -13.05 -6.93 9.22
CA PHE A 109 -12.47 -7.12 7.89
C PHE A 109 -13.56 -7.24 6.82
N LYS A 110 -14.60 -8.04 7.07
CA LYS A 110 -15.74 -8.16 6.16
C LYS A 110 -16.43 -6.82 5.92
N LYS A 111 -16.64 -6.02 6.98
CA LYS A 111 -17.25 -4.68 6.85
C LYS A 111 -16.38 -3.72 6.04
N ILE A 112 -15.07 -3.73 6.25
CA ILE A 112 -14.12 -2.96 5.44
C ILE A 112 -14.24 -3.33 3.96
N ILE A 113 -14.24 -4.63 3.64
CA ILE A 113 -14.37 -5.09 2.26
C ILE A 113 -15.74 -4.72 1.66
N GLU A 114 -16.84 -4.83 2.43
CA GLU A 114 -18.17 -4.38 1.99
C GLU A 114 -18.18 -2.87 1.66
N GLU A 115 -17.52 -2.04 2.45
CA GLU A 115 -17.40 -0.60 2.21
C GLU A 115 -16.52 -0.29 1.00
N MET A 116 -15.40 -1.02 0.83
CA MET A 116 -14.58 -0.93 -0.38
C MET A 116 -15.37 -1.25 -1.65
N VAL A 117 -16.20 -2.29 -1.64
CA VAL A 117 -17.07 -2.64 -2.78
C VAL A 117 -18.08 -1.52 -3.06
N LYS A 118 -18.70 -0.93 -2.03
CA LYS A 118 -19.66 0.18 -2.17
C LYS A 118 -19.02 1.46 -2.73
N THR A 119 -17.73 1.68 -2.42
CA THR A 119 -16.96 2.86 -2.84
C THR A 119 -15.94 2.53 -3.94
N LYS A 120 -16.28 1.56 -4.78
CA LYS A 120 -15.43 1.14 -5.90
C LYS A 120 -15.02 2.33 -6.78
N GLY A 121 -13.70 2.47 -7.00
CA GLY A 121 -13.13 3.57 -7.77
C GLY A 121 -12.92 4.87 -6.98
N GLU A 122 -13.30 4.92 -5.70
CA GLU A 122 -13.05 6.04 -4.79
C GLU A 122 -11.92 5.72 -3.79
N ASN A 123 -11.88 4.47 -3.30
CA ASN A 123 -10.89 4.01 -2.35
C ASN A 123 -10.00 2.92 -2.95
N LEU A 124 -8.71 2.94 -2.59
CA LEU A 124 -7.69 1.93 -2.89
C LEU A 124 -7.09 1.46 -1.57
N LEU A 125 -7.17 0.17 -1.29
CA LEU A 125 -6.68 -0.41 -0.05
C LEU A 125 -5.21 -0.79 -0.20
N PHE A 126 -4.37 -0.39 0.74
CA PHE A 126 -3.02 -0.91 0.90
C PHE A 126 -2.98 -1.87 2.09
N ILE A 127 -2.43 -3.05 1.88
CA ILE A 127 -2.26 -4.07 2.91
C ILE A 127 -0.79 -4.50 2.91
N ASP A 128 -0.09 -4.10 3.96
CA ASP A 128 1.25 -4.62 4.21
C ASP A 128 1.17 -6.06 4.72
N GLU A 129 2.19 -6.86 4.45
CA GLU A 129 2.24 -8.29 4.79
C GLU A 129 0.95 -9.05 4.39
N ILE A 130 0.47 -8.81 3.16
CA ILE A 130 -0.80 -9.37 2.65
C ILE A 130 -0.85 -10.90 2.73
N HIS A 131 0.29 -11.58 2.74
CA HIS A 131 0.40 -13.04 2.91
C HIS A 131 -0.28 -13.52 4.20
N THR A 132 -0.30 -12.72 5.25
CA THR A 132 -0.94 -13.05 6.53
C THR A 132 -2.45 -13.21 6.40
N ILE A 133 -3.08 -12.52 5.44
CA ILE A 133 -4.51 -12.64 5.16
C ILE A 133 -4.79 -13.79 4.19
N VAL A 134 -3.98 -13.95 3.15
CA VAL A 134 -4.29 -14.87 2.04
C VAL A 134 -3.67 -16.24 2.21
N GLY A 135 -2.59 -16.35 3.01
CA GLY A 135 -1.78 -17.54 3.19
C GLY A 135 -2.15 -18.40 4.41
N ALA A 136 -2.98 -17.91 5.28
CA ALA A 136 -3.28 -18.59 6.55
C ALA A 136 -4.11 -19.88 6.38
N GLY A 137 -3.53 -20.86 5.70
CA GLY A 137 -3.98 -22.26 5.70
C GLY A 137 -3.55 -23.04 6.94
N GLY A 138 -2.84 -22.40 7.90
CA GLY A 138 -2.35 -22.99 9.14
C GLY A 138 -3.11 -22.49 10.36
N SER A 139 -2.86 -23.01 11.48
CA SER A 139 -3.38 -22.95 12.85
C SER A 139 -4.26 -21.77 13.35
N ASP A 140 -4.33 -20.63 12.69
CA ASP A 140 -5.16 -19.49 13.12
C ASP A 140 -6.47 -19.40 12.33
N LYS A 141 -7.58 -19.76 12.99
CA LYS A 141 -8.94 -19.76 12.39
C LYS A 141 -9.35 -18.39 11.81
N GLY A 142 -8.88 -17.28 12.39
CA GLY A 142 -9.24 -15.93 11.95
C GLY A 142 -8.67 -15.55 10.58
N ALA A 143 -7.42 -15.91 10.30
CA ALA A 143 -6.77 -15.56 9.04
C ALA A 143 -7.25 -16.42 7.86
N LEU A 144 -7.59 -17.69 8.06
CA LEU A 144 -8.26 -18.56 7.08
C LEU A 144 -9.57 -17.95 6.56
N ASP A 145 -10.34 -17.33 7.44
CA ASP A 145 -11.62 -16.73 7.09
C ASP A 145 -11.44 -15.42 6.30
N ALA A 146 -10.38 -14.63 6.55
CA ALA A 146 -10.11 -13.40 5.82
C ALA A 146 -9.74 -13.65 4.34
N GLY A 147 -8.95 -14.69 4.06
CA GLY A 147 -8.66 -15.14 2.71
C GLY A 147 -9.93 -15.51 1.93
N ASN A 148 -10.87 -16.19 2.58
CA ASN A 148 -12.16 -16.57 2.01
C ASN A 148 -13.07 -15.36 1.72
N ILE A 149 -12.87 -14.23 2.39
CA ILE A 149 -13.60 -12.98 2.14
C ILE A 149 -12.99 -12.21 0.97
N ILE A 150 -11.66 -12.05 0.94
CA ILE A 150 -10.99 -11.16 -0.02
C ILE A 150 -10.82 -11.81 -1.40
N LYS A 151 -10.49 -13.10 -1.48
CA LYS A 151 -10.23 -13.81 -2.75
C LYS A 151 -11.40 -13.74 -3.74
N PRO A 152 -12.66 -14.00 -3.35
CA PRO A 152 -13.80 -13.87 -4.28
C PRO A 152 -13.99 -12.45 -4.80
N VAL A 153 -13.83 -11.44 -3.94
CA VAL A 153 -14.03 -10.03 -4.28
C VAL A 153 -12.96 -9.54 -5.26
N LEU A 154 -11.69 -9.92 -5.03
CA LEU A 154 -10.59 -9.68 -5.98
C LEU A 154 -10.82 -10.40 -7.31
N SER A 155 -11.25 -11.67 -7.26
CA SER A 155 -11.49 -12.47 -8.47
C SER A 155 -12.59 -11.89 -9.35
N ARG A 156 -13.61 -11.27 -8.76
CA ARG A 156 -14.67 -10.55 -9.50
C ARG A 156 -14.26 -9.13 -9.92
N GLY A 157 -13.12 -8.63 -9.43
CA GLY A 157 -12.68 -7.25 -9.70
C GLY A 157 -13.60 -6.19 -9.08
N GLU A 158 -14.16 -6.50 -7.93
CA GLU A 158 -15.07 -5.60 -7.20
C GLU A 158 -14.29 -4.52 -6.44
N ILE A 159 -13.06 -4.82 -6.02
CA ILE A 159 -12.13 -3.88 -5.40
C ILE A 159 -10.79 -3.91 -6.11
N GLN A 160 -9.98 -2.88 -5.86
CA GLN A 160 -8.54 -2.85 -6.15
C GLN A 160 -7.76 -2.65 -4.86
N LEU A 161 -6.58 -3.28 -4.79
CA LEU A 161 -5.67 -3.11 -3.67
C LEU A 161 -4.21 -3.07 -4.13
N ILE A 162 -3.36 -2.56 -3.27
CA ILE A 162 -1.91 -2.72 -3.30
C ILE A 162 -1.55 -3.67 -2.16
N GLY A 163 -0.81 -4.74 -2.46
CA GLY A 163 -0.23 -5.62 -1.44
C GLY A 163 1.26 -5.36 -1.28
N ALA A 164 1.82 -5.75 -0.13
CA ALA A 164 3.26 -5.86 0.06
C ALA A 164 3.60 -7.18 0.77
N THR A 165 4.71 -7.79 0.40
CA THR A 165 5.17 -9.07 0.97
C THR A 165 6.66 -9.29 0.63
N THR A 166 7.27 -10.33 1.17
CA THR A 166 8.61 -10.79 0.77
C THR A 166 8.54 -11.71 -0.45
N LEU A 167 9.69 -12.06 -1.03
CA LEU A 167 9.75 -12.94 -2.21
C LEU A 167 9.31 -14.37 -1.88
N ASP A 168 9.76 -14.91 -0.75
CA ASP A 168 9.41 -16.27 -0.33
C ASP A 168 7.91 -16.40 -0.07
N GLU A 169 7.33 -15.44 0.66
CA GLU A 169 5.89 -15.40 0.95
C GLU A 169 5.04 -15.17 -0.31
N PHE A 170 5.55 -14.39 -1.28
CA PHE A 170 4.89 -14.24 -2.58
C PHE A 170 4.78 -15.59 -3.30
N HIS A 171 5.89 -16.33 -3.38
CA HIS A 171 5.91 -17.66 -4.01
C HIS A 171 5.00 -18.65 -3.29
N GLU A 172 5.05 -18.69 -1.96
CA GLU A 172 4.31 -19.65 -1.14
C GLU A 172 2.80 -19.39 -1.15
N TYR A 173 2.37 -18.12 -1.00
CA TYR A 173 0.97 -17.80 -0.71
C TYR A 173 0.21 -17.14 -1.86
N ILE A 174 0.88 -16.46 -2.77
CA ILE A 174 0.23 -15.71 -3.86
C ILE A 174 0.36 -16.45 -5.19
N GLU A 175 1.55 -16.84 -5.57
CA GLU A 175 1.82 -17.45 -6.87
C GLU A 175 1.17 -18.86 -7.00
N MET A 176 1.14 -19.61 -5.89
CA MET A 176 0.51 -20.92 -5.83
C MET A 176 -1.02 -20.86 -5.87
N ASP A 177 -1.62 -19.72 -5.53
CA ASP A 177 -3.06 -19.51 -5.60
C ASP A 177 -3.49 -18.96 -6.97
N ARG A 178 -4.08 -19.80 -7.81
CA ARG A 178 -4.50 -19.44 -9.18
C ARG A 178 -5.48 -18.26 -9.23
N ALA A 179 -6.27 -18.02 -8.18
CA ALA A 179 -7.23 -16.92 -8.15
C ALA A 179 -6.51 -15.58 -7.93
N LEU A 180 -5.50 -15.56 -7.05
CA LEU A 180 -4.68 -14.40 -6.77
C LEU A 180 -3.66 -14.15 -7.89
N GLU A 181 -2.97 -15.18 -8.38
CA GLU A 181 -1.96 -15.07 -9.44
C GLU A 181 -2.51 -14.34 -10.69
N ARG A 182 -3.77 -14.61 -11.05
CA ARG A 182 -4.44 -13.95 -12.18
C ARG A 182 -4.85 -12.51 -11.94
N ARG A 183 -4.80 -12.03 -10.71
CA ARG A 183 -5.26 -10.70 -10.31
C ARG A 183 -4.16 -9.81 -9.76
N MET A 184 -3.10 -10.41 -9.23
CA MET A 184 -1.96 -9.70 -8.66
C MET A 184 -0.87 -9.49 -9.72
N GLN A 185 -0.27 -8.30 -9.72
CA GLN A 185 0.87 -7.96 -10.57
C GLN A 185 2.08 -7.74 -9.68
N PRO A 186 3.07 -8.66 -9.64
CA PRO A 186 4.27 -8.44 -8.86
C PRO A 186 5.09 -7.29 -9.42
N ILE A 187 5.58 -6.45 -8.50
CA ILE A 187 6.52 -5.37 -8.71
C ILE A 187 7.68 -5.62 -7.77
N MET A 188 8.83 -6.01 -8.34
CA MET A 188 10.03 -6.30 -7.56
C MET A 188 10.62 -5.01 -7.00
N VAL A 189 10.86 -4.99 -5.70
CA VAL A 189 11.47 -3.89 -4.97
C VAL A 189 12.81 -4.37 -4.41
N SER A 190 13.87 -4.06 -5.14
CA SER A 190 15.22 -4.42 -4.73
C SER A 190 15.82 -3.37 -3.80
N GLU A 191 16.83 -3.76 -3.04
CA GLU A 191 17.68 -2.81 -2.34
C GLU A 191 18.29 -1.80 -3.32
N PRO A 192 18.47 -0.54 -2.91
CA PRO A 192 19.16 0.44 -3.73
C PRO A 192 20.63 0.05 -3.90
N THR A 193 21.18 0.32 -5.07
CA THR A 193 22.63 0.26 -5.28
C THR A 193 23.31 1.34 -4.43
N THR A 194 24.61 1.17 -4.14
CA THR A 194 25.42 2.18 -3.40
C THR A 194 25.22 3.60 -3.97
N THR A 195 25.25 3.75 -5.29
CA THR A 195 25.02 5.04 -5.94
C THR A 195 23.62 5.60 -5.65
N GLN A 196 22.60 4.77 -5.78
CA GLN A 196 21.22 5.17 -5.47
C GLN A 196 21.02 5.47 -3.98
N ALA A 197 21.66 4.70 -3.09
CA ALA A 197 21.61 4.95 -1.64
C ALA A 197 22.22 6.32 -1.29
N ILE A 198 23.37 6.67 -1.89
CA ILE A 198 23.96 8.00 -1.73
C ILE A 198 23.00 9.09 -2.24
N GLU A 199 22.40 8.92 -3.42
CA GLU A 199 21.45 9.90 -3.97
C GLU A 199 20.22 10.07 -3.06
N ILE A 200 19.68 8.96 -2.54
CA ILE A 200 18.55 8.98 -1.59
C ILE A 200 18.94 9.75 -0.33
N LEU A 201 20.09 9.47 0.26
CA LEU A 201 20.54 10.14 1.48
C LEU A 201 20.86 11.61 1.24
N GLU A 202 21.47 11.98 0.10
CA GLU A 202 21.74 13.38 -0.26
C GLU A 202 20.44 14.20 -0.36
N GLN A 203 19.36 13.61 -0.82
CA GLN A 203 18.07 14.28 -0.91
C GLN A 203 17.33 14.30 0.43
N ALA A 204 17.43 13.23 1.21
CA ALA A 204 16.79 13.13 2.52
C ALA A 204 17.50 13.94 3.61
N LYS A 205 18.80 14.24 3.46
CA LYS A 205 19.60 14.89 4.52
C LYS A 205 19.03 16.22 5.00
N THR A 206 18.39 16.99 4.12
CA THR A 206 17.82 18.28 4.45
C THR A 206 16.76 18.18 5.55
N ILE A 207 16.00 17.09 5.61
CA ILE A 207 15.01 16.84 6.66
C ILE A 207 15.71 16.68 8.00
N TYR A 208 16.80 15.89 8.05
CA TYR A 208 17.60 15.67 9.25
C TYR A 208 18.37 16.94 9.69
N GLU A 209 18.95 17.66 8.74
CA GLU A 209 19.64 18.93 8.99
C GLU A 209 18.72 19.95 9.64
N ASN A 210 17.49 20.11 9.10
CA ASN A 210 16.49 21.01 9.64
C ASN A 210 16.01 20.58 11.03
N PHE A 211 15.78 19.30 11.26
CA PHE A 211 15.30 18.80 12.54
C PHE A 211 16.36 18.91 13.64
N HIS A 212 17.59 18.53 13.33
CA HIS A 212 18.68 18.49 14.30
C HIS A 212 19.50 19.80 14.37
N GLN A 213 19.23 20.77 13.50
CA GLN A 213 19.98 22.05 13.39
C GLN A 213 21.49 21.83 13.19
N VAL A 214 21.84 20.89 12.31
CA VAL A 214 23.22 20.54 11.95
C VAL A 214 23.40 20.54 10.43
N SER A 215 24.65 20.56 9.96
CA SER A 215 24.98 20.34 8.54
C SER A 215 25.58 18.96 8.34
N ILE A 216 25.12 18.25 7.32
CA ILE A 216 25.62 16.93 6.93
C ILE A 216 26.40 17.08 5.61
N SER A 217 27.73 16.83 5.65
CA SER A 217 28.55 16.92 4.44
C SER A 217 28.27 15.74 3.48
N SER A 218 28.46 15.95 2.18
CA SER A 218 28.34 14.88 1.20
C SER A 218 29.36 13.74 1.43
N ASP A 219 30.50 14.03 2.06
CA ASP A 219 31.46 13.00 2.43
C ASP A 219 30.95 12.15 3.61
N ALA A 220 30.25 12.73 4.56
CA ALA A 220 29.56 11.99 5.62
C ALA A 220 28.48 11.07 5.05
N VAL A 221 27.70 11.54 4.07
CA VAL A 221 26.70 10.72 3.36
C VAL A 221 27.35 9.52 2.68
N LYS A 222 28.46 9.72 1.95
CA LYS A 222 29.19 8.63 1.29
C LYS A 222 29.77 7.62 2.26
N GLN A 223 30.19 8.06 3.45
CA GLN A 223 30.73 7.17 4.48
C GLN A 223 29.63 6.38 5.22
N ALA A 224 28.37 6.83 5.16
CA ALA A 224 27.23 6.16 5.78
C ALA A 224 26.68 4.98 4.93
N VAL A 225 27.04 4.91 3.64
CA VAL A 225 26.67 3.86 2.68
C VAL A 225 27.83 2.89 2.49
#